data_1ee6628949113937666a9792966a01c6
#
_entry.id   1ee6628949113937666a9792966a01c6
#
_cell.length_a   1.000
_cell.length_b   1.000
_cell.length_c   1.000
_cell.angle_alpha   90.00
_cell.angle_beta   90.00
_cell.angle_gamma   90.00
#
_symmetry.space_group_name_H-M   'P 1'
#
loop_
_entity.id
_entity.type
_entity.pdbx_description
1 polymer ?
#
loop_
_entity_poly.entity_id
_entity_poly.type
_entity_poly.pdbx_seq_one_letter_code
_entity_poly.pdbx_strand_id
1 'polypeptide(L)'
;KADDVQAACEYMCRNYFDVRAFGAVMSTGDNPCGIVRGPVQINFALSESAITKEEVAITRQARTTEERTETGNTEMGRKYIIPYALYRAEGYVSAALAQKTTQLSEEDLEVLWEAIINMFEIDHSAARGKMCMRKLYVFKHDCILGNAPSHLLFKKIEVKQKNEEEPPRAFCDYEITVDRQMPEGVELLEKL
;
A
#
# COMPACT_ATOMS: atom_id res chain seq x y z
N LYS A 1 7.81 -9.24 -34.81
CA LYS A 1 6.63 -9.01 -33.90
C LYS A 1 6.91 -9.38 -32.44
N ALA A 2 7.53 -10.56 -32.13
CA ALA A 2 7.88 -10.92 -30.75
C ALA A 2 9.00 -10.01 -30.22
N ASP A 3 10.01 -9.77 -31.02
CA ASP A 3 11.14 -8.89 -30.67
C ASP A 3 10.69 -7.42 -30.48
N ASP A 4 9.70 -6.98 -31.24
CA ASP A 4 9.14 -5.63 -31.10
C ASP A 4 8.38 -5.47 -29.76
N VAL A 5 7.62 -6.49 -29.37
CA VAL A 5 6.92 -6.50 -28.07
C VAL A 5 7.91 -6.52 -26.91
N GLN A 6 8.96 -7.32 -27.01
CA GLN A 6 10.01 -7.38 -25.97
C GLN A 6 10.72 -6.02 -25.82
N ALA A 7 11.11 -5.40 -26.94
CA ALA A 7 11.74 -4.07 -26.92
C ALA A 7 10.80 -3.00 -26.32
N ALA A 8 9.50 -3.09 -26.63
CA ALA A 8 8.50 -2.20 -26.04
C ALA A 8 8.35 -2.42 -24.52
N CYS A 9 8.33 -3.66 -24.05
CA CYS A 9 8.35 -3.97 -22.61
C CYS A 9 9.57 -3.39 -21.90
N GLU A 10 10.76 -3.56 -22.48
CA GLU A 10 12.01 -3.04 -21.91
C GLU A 10 12.00 -1.50 -21.88
N TYR A 11 11.49 -0.86 -22.93
CA TYR A 11 11.29 0.59 -22.96
C TYR A 11 10.37 1.05 -21.82
N MET A 12 9.23 0.37 -21.63
CA MET A 12 8.28 0.71 -20.57
C MET A 12 8.90 0.54 -19.18
N CYS A 13 9.57 -0.57 -18.90
CA CYS A 13 10.27 -0.78 -17.63
C CYS A 13 11.35 0.27 -17.38
N ARG A 14 12.09 0.69 -18.41
CA ARG A 14 13.16 1.68 -18.28
C ARG A 14 12.63 3.09 -17.96
N ASN A 15 11.51 3.48 -18.57
CA ASN A 15 11.02 4.86 -18.51
C ASN A 15 9.92 5.09 -17.48
N TYR A 16 9.23 4.04 -17.00
CA TYR A 16 8.12 4.17 -16.08
C TYR A 16 8.38 3.39 -14.79
N PHE A 17 8.47 4.10 -13.69
CA PHE A 17 8.76 3.54 -12.37
C PHE A 17 7.71 2.55 -11.90
N ASP A 18 6.42 2.86 -12.08
CA ASP A 18 5.29 2.02 -11.70
C ASP A 18 5.29 0.69 -12.45
N VAL A 19 5.58 0.71 -13.76
CA VAL A 19 5.73 -0.51 -14.58
C VAL A 19 6.94 -1.34 -14.10
N ARG A 20 8.06 -0.67 -13.80
CA ARG A 20 9.28 -1.33 -13.33
C ARG A 20 9.10 -1.93 -11.93
N ALA A 21 8.38 -1.25 -11.03
CA ALA A 21 8.16 -1.69 -9.66
C ALA A 21 7.01 -2.72 -9.56
N PHE A 22 5.83 -2.40 -10.07
CA PHE A 22 4.61 -3.18 -9.83
C PHE A 22 4.21 -4.06 -11.01
N GLY A 23 4.77 -3.79 -12.19
CA GLY A 23 4.39 -4.44 -13.43
C GLY A 23 3.12 -3.84 -14.03
N ALA A 24 2.79 -4.30 -15.23
CA ALA A 24 1.61 -3.84 -15.96
C ALA A 24 1.12 -4.86 -16.98
N VAL A 25 -0.17 -4.84 -17.28
CA VAL A 25 -0.77 -5.53 -18.41
C VAL A 25 -0.98 -4.51 -19.53
N MET A 26 -0.13 -4.57 -20.54
CA MET A 26 -0.09 -3.62 -21.66
C MET A 26 -0.36 -4.35 -23.00
N SER A 27 -1.24 -5.35 -22.97
CA SER A 27 -1.52 -6.22 -24.13
C SER A 27 -2.65 -5.72 -25.03
N THR A 28 -3.25 -4.58 -24.69
CA THR A 28 -4.37 -3.97 -25.43
C THR A 28 -3.91 -2.79 -26.30
N GLY A 29 -4.69 -2.48 -27.35
CA GLY A 29 -4.42 -1.38 -28.29
C GLY A 29 -3.64 -1.78 -29.54
N ASP A 30 -3.34 -0.80 -30.38
CA ASP A 30 -2.71 -1.02 -31.69
C ASP A 30 -1.22 -1.39 -31.58
N ASN A 31 -0.56 -0.98 -30.50
CA ASN A 31 0.85 -1.27 -30.21
C ASN A 31 1.00 -1.94 -28.84
N PRO A 32 0.70 -3.23 -28.71
CA PRO A 32 0.77 -3.91 -27.44
C PRO A 32 2.22 -4.06 -26.97
N CYS A 33 2.45 -3.72 -25.68
CA CYS A 33 3.74 -3.89 -25.02
C CYS A 33 3.84 -5.18 -24.17
N GLY A 34 2.80 -6.05 -24.25
CA GLY A 34 2.79 -7.32 -23.53
C GLY A 34 2.42 -7.20 -22.04
N ILE A 35 2.93 -8.14 -21.23
CA ILE A 35 2.67 -8.23 -19.80
C ILE A 35 4.01 -8.19 -19.07
N VAL A 36 4.14 -7.28 -18.12
CA VAL A 36 5.29 -7.19 -17.21
C VAL A 36 4.85 -7.61 -15.81
N ARG A 37 5.54 -8.60 -15.23
CA ARG A 37 5.39 -8.97 -13.83
C ARG A 37 6.41 -8.21 -13.00
N GLY A 38 5.91 -7.28 -12.17
CA GLY A 38 6.78 -6.47 -11.31
C GLY A 38 7.30 -7.22 -10.10
N PRO A 39 8.46 -6.81 -9.56
CA PRO A 39 9.06 -7.41 -8.38
C PRO A 39 8.35 -7.05 -7.08
N VAL A 40 7.63 -5.94 -7.00
CA VAL A 40 6.97 -5.45 -5.80
C VAL A 40 5.53 -5.95 -5.75
N GLN A 41 5.17 -6.60 -4.65
CA GLN A 41 3.80 -7.06 -4.38
C GLN A 41 3.41 -6.60 -2.98
N ILE A 42 2.27 -5.93 -2.85
CA ILE A 42 1.72 -5.49 -1.56
C ILE A 42 0.39 -6.20 -1.35
N ASN A 43 0.24 -6.86 -0.21
CA ASN A 43 -0.99 -7.53 0.18
C ASN A 43 -2.04 -6.51 0.63
N PHE A 44 -3.29 -6.96 0.77
CA PHE A 44 -4.33 -6.14 1.39
C PHE A 44 -3.95 -5.80 2.83
N ALA A 45 -4.15 -4.55 3.20
CA ALA A 45 -3.99 -4.11 4.58
C ALA A 45 -5.15 -4.64 5.44
N LEU A 46 -4.81 -5.19 6.60
CA LEU A 46 -5.78 -5.68 7.57
C LEU A 46 -5.72 -4.83 8.84
N SER A 47 -6.86 -4.61 9.47
CA SER A 47 -6.90 -3.91 10.76
C SER A 47 -6.36 -4.81 11.87
N GLU A 48 -5.55 -4.24 12.77
CA GLU A 48 -4.96 -4.96 13.91
C GLU A 48 -5.98 -5.26 15.02
N SER A 49 -7.12 -4.56 15.02
CA SER A 49 -8.22 -4.79 15.95
C SER A 49 -9.56 -4.71 15.22
N ALA A 50 -10.63 -5.15 15.90
CA ALA A 50 -11.99 -5.06 15.36
C ALA A 50 -12.37 -3.61 15.03
N ILE A 51 -12.97 -3.41 13.85
CA ILE A 51 -13.35 -2.09 13.36
C ILE A 51 -14.79 -1.78 13.78
N THR A 52 -14.99 -0.61 14.37
CA THR A 52 -16.32 -0.02 14.56
C THR A 52 -16.60 0.98 13.45
N LYS A 53 -17.66 0.75 12.69
CA LYS A 53 -18.12 1.69 11.65
C LYS A 53 -19.23 2.57 12.20
N GLU A 54 -19.21 3.85 11.87
CA GLU A 54 -20.28 4.81 12.20
C GLU A 54 -20.99 5.24 10.91
N GLU A 55 -22.31 5.37 10.97
CA GLU A 55 -23.11 5.89 9.87
C GLU A 55 -23.38 7.39 10.10
N VAL A 56 -23.01 8.19 9.11
CA VAL A 56 -23.20 9.66 9.14
C VAL A 56 -24.16 10.05 8.03
N ALA A 57 -25.22 10.76 8.38
CA ALA A 57 -26.14 11.36 7.41
C ALA A 57 -25.47 12.59 6.79
N ILE A 58 -25.47 12.69 5.46
CA ILE A 58 -24.99 13.85 4.71
C ILE A 58 -26.15 14.46 3.95
N THR A 59 -26.27 15.78 4.04
CA THR A 59 -27.27 16.52 3.30
C THR A 59 -26.58 17.38 2.25
N ARG A 60 -26.94 17.18 0.99
CA ARG A 60 -26.47 18.01 -0.10
C ARG A 60 -27.35 19.26 -0.20
N GLN A 61 -26.75 20.41 0.02
CA GLN A 61 -27.44 21.71 -0.11
C GLN A 61 -27.40 22.27 -1.54
N ALA A 62 -26.31 22.02 -2.27
CA ALA A 62 -26.19 22.46 -3.66
C ALA A 62 -27.06 21.62 -4.59
N ARG A 63 -27.94 22.28 -5.32
CA ARG A 63 -28.86 21.66 -6.28
C ARG A 63 -28.24 21.66 -7.67
N THR A 64 -28.46 20.60 -8.44
CA THR A 64 -27.79 20.40 -9.75
C THR A 64 -28.65 20.79 -10.94
N THR A 65 -29.96 21.02 -10.75
CA THR A 65 -30.87 21.40 -11.84
C THR A 65 -31.90 22.42 -11.35
N GLU A 66 -32.34 23.30 -12.25
CA GLU A 66 -33.35 24.34 -11.96
C GLU A 66 -34.69 23.74 -11.49
N GLU A 67 -35.18 22.65 -12.11
CA GLU A 67 -36.39 21.95 -11.72
C GLU A 67 -36.36 21.43 -10.25
N ARG A 68 -35.22 20.97 -9.77
CA ARG A 68 -35.04 20.54 -8.38
C ARG A 68 -34.95 21.71 -7.40
N THR A 69 -34.71 22.89 -7.91
CA THR A 69 -34.71 24.13 -7.12
C THR A 69 -36.12 24.52 -6.75
N GLU A 70 -37.09 24.29 -7.60
CA GLU A 70 -38.50 24.63 -7.38
C GLU A 70 -39.21 23.65 -6.41
N THR A 71 -38.81 22.37 -6.38
CA THR A 71 -39.43 21.34 -5.54
C THR A 71 -38.97 21.32 -4.08
N GLY A 72 -37.92 22.09 -3.73
CA GLY A 72 -37.45 22.23 -2.34
C GLY A 72 -36.81 20.97 -1.73
N ASN A 73 -36.70 19.87 -2.46
CA ASN A 73 -36.20 18.61 -1.94
C ASN A 73 -34.67 18.64 -1.76
N THR A 74 -34.21 18.47 -0.54
CA THR A 74 -32.80 18.25 -0.17
C THR A 74 -32.45 16.78 -0.39
N GLU A 75 -31.34 16.52 -1.10
CA GLU A 75 -30.84 15.16 -1.25
C GLU A 75 -30.10 14.75 0.04
N MET A 76 -30.60 13.69 0.67
CA MET A 76 -29.98 13.08 1.84
C MET A 76 -29.24 11.81 1.41
N GLY A 77 -28.00 11.69 1.81
CA GLY A 77 -27.17 10.51 1.64
C GLY A 77 -26.67 9.97 2.96
N ARG A 78 -26.18 8.74 2.97
CA ARG A 78 -25.52 8.12 4.12
C ARG A 78 -24.08 7.80 3.76
N LYS A 79 -23.19 8.00 4.69
CA LYS A 79 -21.78 7.64 4.54
C LYS A 79 -21.32 6.88 5.78
N TYR A 80 -20.62 5.79 5.54
CA TYR A 80 -19.96 5.06 6.62
C TYR A 80 -18.54 5.59 6.80
N ILE A 81 -18.15 5.77 8.04
CA ILE A 81 -16.79 6.17 8.42
C ILE A 81 -16.24 5.19 9.45
N ILE A 82 -14.93 5.06 9.49
CA ILE A 82 -14.19 4.36 10.53
C ILE A 82 -13.49 5.45 11.35
N PRO A 83 -13.91 5.69 12.61
CA PRO A 83 -13.36 6.77 13.43
C PRO A 83 -11.86 6.64 13.67
N TYR A 84 -11.41 5.41 13.90
CA TYR A 84 -10.00 5.06 14.04
C TYR A 84 -9.78 3.58 13.72
N ALA A 85 -8.66 3.27 13.08
CA ALA A 85 -8.13 1.93 12.96
C ALA A 85 -6.62 1.97 12.65
N LEU A 86 -5.87 1.02 13.17
CA LEU A 86 -4.50 0.74 12.77
C LEU A 86 -4.52 -0.42 11.78
N TYR A 87 -3.95 -0.20 10.60
CA TYR A 87 -3.85 -1.21 9.54
C TYR A 87 -2.42 -1.66 9.39
N ARG A 88 -2.24 -2.96 9.21
CA ARG A 88 -0.98 -3.57 8.82
C ARG A 88 -1.06 -4.06 7.39
N ALA A 89 -0.12 -3.64 6.56
CA ALA A 89 0.10 -4.18 5.23
C ALA A 89 1.43 -4.92 5.18
N GLU A 90 1.47 -6.03 4.47
CA GLU A 90 2.68 -6.81 4.23
C GLU A 90 2.97 -6.81 2.74
N GLY A 91 4.24 -6.78 2.38
CA GLY A 91 4.65 -6.75 0.98
C GLY A 91 5.94 -7.53 0.75
N TYR A 92 6.23 -7.76 -0.51
CA TYR A 92 7.37 -8.54 -0.95
C TYR A 92 8.07 -7.83 -2.10
N VAL A 93 9.39 -7.90 -2.11
CA VAL A 93 10.22 -7.49 -3.24
C VAL A 93 11.03 -8.68 -3.72
N SER A 94 10.78 -9.11 -4.94
CA SER A 94 11.48 -10.25 -5.56
C SER A 94 12.74 -9.78 -6.26
N ALA A 95 13.92 -10.04 -5.68
CA ALA A 95 15.19 -9.74 -6.32
C ALA A 95 15.36 -10.45 -7.66
N ALA A 96 14.82 -11.66 -7.79
CA ALA A 96 14.86 -12.41 -9.05
C ALA A 96 14.08 -11.73 -10.18
N LEU A 97 12.89 -11.19 -9.90
CA LEU A 97 12.11 -10.42 -10.89
C LEU A 97 12.75 -9.06 -11.17
N ALA A 98 13.25 -8.37 -10.13
CA ALA A 98 13.96 -7.11 -10.28
C ALA A 98 15.15 -7.26 -11.24
N GLN A 99 16.03 -8.23 -11.01
CA GLN A 99 17.24 -8.41 -11.80
C GLN A 99 16.99 -8.97 -13.21
N LYS A 100 16.04 -9.91 -13.36
CA LYS A 100 15.84 -10.62 -14.63
C LYS A 100 14.78 -10.00 -15.53
N THR A 101 13.81 -9.27 -14.98
CA THR A 101 12.65 -8.82 -15.74
C THR A 101 12.60 -7.31 -15.88
N THR A 102 12.62 -6.57 -14.78
CA THR A 102 12.29 -5.14 -14.82
C THR A 102 13.49 -4.21 -14.65
N GLN A 103 14.61 -4.71 -14.15
CA GLN A 103 15.81 -3.93 -13.80
C GLN A 103 15.54 -2.89 -12.70
N LEU A 104 14.66 -3.23 -11.72
CA LEU A 104 14.45 -2.39 -10.54
C LEU A 104 15.74 -2.33 -9.73
N SER A 105 16.23 -1.12 -9.47
CA SER A 105 17.50 -0.88 -8.77
C SER A 105 17.31 -0.66 -7.26
N GLU A 106 18.42 -0.60 -6.51
CA GLU A 106 18.40 -0.23 -5.09
C GLU A 106 17.96 1.23 -4.90
N GLU A 107 18.32 2.13 -5.83
CA GLU A 107 17.87 3.52 -5.82
C GLU A 107 16.36 3.62 -6.03
N ASP A 108 15.79 2.79 -6.91
CA ASP A 108 14.33 2.68 -7.08
C ASP A 108 13.64 2.21 -5.79
N LEU A 109 14.28 1.32 -5.01
CA LEU A 109 13.74 0.88 -3.72
C LEU A 109 13.73 2.02 -2.69
N GLU A 110 14.76 2.85 -2.64
CA GLU A 110 14.75 4.01 -1.74
C GLU A 110 13.62 4.99 -2.10
N VAL A 111 13.40 5.24 -3.41
CA VAL A 111 12.25 6.03 -3.88
C VAL A 111 10.92 5.38 -3.47
N LEU A 112 10.82 4.04 -3.55
CA LEU A 112 9.62 3.32 -3.12
C LEU A 112 9.36 3.51 -1.62
N TRP A 113 10.40 3.40 -0.79
CA TRP A 113 10.26 3.59 0.67
C TRP A 113 9.82 5.03 1.00
N GLU A 114 10.42 6.02 0.35
CA GLU A 114 10.03 7.42 0.51
C GLU A 114 8.57 7.65 0.06
N ALA A 115 8.17 7.08 -1.07
CA ALA A 115 6.80 7.17 -1.57
C ALA A 115 5.79 6.54 -0.60
N ILE A 116 6.08 5.36 -0.04
CA ILE A 116 5.23 4.70 0.95
C ILE A 116 5.11 5.53 2.23
N ILE A 117 6.20 6.10 2.72
CA ILE A 117 6.21 6.91 3.94
C ILE A 117 5.33 8.16 3.77
N ASN A 118 5.38 8.81 2.61
CA ASN A 118 4.74 10.10 2.36
C ASN A 118 3.39 10.02 1.62
N MET A 119 2.93 8.83 1.19
CA MET A 119 1.77 8.72 0.29
C MET A 119 0.49 9.36 0.86
N PHE A 120 0.28 9.31 2.16
CA PHE A 120 -0.90 9.88 2.80
C PHE A 120 -0.80 11.40 3.05
N GLU A 121 0.38 11.98 2.95
CA GLU A 121 0.57 13.43 3.02
C GLU A 121 0.17 14.14 1.70
N ILE A 122 0.09 13.38 0.61
CA ILE A 122 -0.24 13.88 -0.72
C ILE A 122 -1.71 13.59 -1.08
N ASP A 123 -2.26 12.44 -0.63
CA ASP A 123 -3.58 11.96 -1.00
C ASP A 123 -4.59 12.09 0.15
N HIS A 124 -5.19 13.27 0.26
CA HIS A 124 -6.24 13.56 1.25
C HIS A 124 -7.64 13.44 0.67
N SER A 125 -8.58 12.94 1.48
CA SER A 125 -10.00 12.96 1.16
C SER A 125 -10.85 12.98 2.43
N ALA A 126 -12.11 13.44 2.30
CA ALA A 126 -13.05 13.42 3.43
C ALA A 126 -13.28 12.01 4.02
N ALA A 127 -13.11 10.96 3.21
CA ALA A 127 -13.23 9.57 3.65
C ALA A 127 -11.94 9.03 4.29
N ARG A 128 -10.79 9.61 3.96
CA ARG A 128 -9.46 9.21 4.43
C ARG A 128 -8.85 10.17 5.44
N GLY A 129 -9.55 11.23 5.79
CA GLY A 129 -9.25 12.15 6.88
C GLY A 129 -7.77 12.34 7.21
N LYS A 130 -7.38 11.92 8.40
CA LYS A 130 -6.01 12.02 8.93
C LYS A 130 -5.26 10.68 8.84
N MET A 131 -5.23 10.05 7.69
CA MET A 131 -4.37 8.86 7.49
C MET A 131 -2.89 9.27 7.47
N CYS A 132 -2.04 8.46 8.05
CA CYS A 132 -0.59 8.65 8.00
C CYS A 132 0.12 7.30 8.19
N MET A 133 1.32 7.17 7.63
CA MET A 133 2.21 6.07 7.92
C MET A 133 2.69 6.18 9.37
N ARG A 134 2.81 5.05 10.06
CA ARG A 134 3.27 4.99 11.44
C ARG A 134 4.61 4.31 11.57
N LYS A 135 4.80 3.20 10.87
CA LYS A 135 6.04 2.42 10.87
C LYS A 135 6.24 1.76 9.52
N LEU A 136 7.49 1.65 9.11
CA LEU A 136 7.93 0.89 7.95
C LEU A 136 9.15 0.04 8.33
N TYR A 137 8.95 -1.27 8.33
CA TYR A 137 9.99 -2.26 8.58
C TYR A 137 10.33 -3.00 7.30
N VAL A 138 11.62 -3.15 6.99
CA VAL A 138 12.10 -3.87 5.82
C VAL A 138 13.04 -4.98 6.27
N PHE A 139 12.75 -6.22 5.91
CA PHE A 139 13.64 -7.35 6.08
C PHE A 139 14.47 -7.51 4.80
N LYS A 140 15.72 -7.08 4.85
CA LYS A 140 16.67 -7.20 3.73
C LYS A 140 17.40 -8.52 3.83
N HIS A 141 17.41 -9.27 2.73
CA HIS A 141 18.11 -10.54 2.61
C HIS A 141 19.40 -10.38 1.79
N ASP A 142 20.44 -11.13 2.11
CA ASP A 142 21.67 -11.18 1.32
C ASP A 142 21.59 -12.19 0.15
N CYS A 143 20.56 -13.03 0.13
CA CYS A 143 20.32 -14.03 -0.88
C CYS A 143 19.10 -13.71 -1.73
N ILE A 144 19.20 -13.93 -3.07
CA ILE A 144 18.13 -13.66 -4.04
C ILE A 144 16.83 -14.44 -3.78
N LEU A 145 16.92 -15.61 -3.15
CA LEU A 145 15.77 -16.42 -2.77
C LEU A 145 15.24 -16.14 -1.35
N GLY A 146 15.96 -15.30 -0.61
CA GLY A 146 15.72 -15.03 0.80
C GLY A 146 16.36 -16.07 1.73
N ASN A 147 16.74 -15.63 2.94
CA ASN A 147 17.45 -16.42 3.95
C ASN A 147 16.52 -17.03 4.99
N ALA A 148 15.26 -16.57 5.03
CA ALA A 148 14.27 -17.07 5.97
C ALA A 148 12.85 -16.95 5.41
N PRO A 149 11.90 -17.81 5.85
CA PRO A 149 10.50 -17.72 5.45
C PRO A 149 9.87 -16.39 5.91
N SER A 150 9.20 -15.69 5.00
CA SER A 150 8.62 -14.37 5.25
C SER A 150 7.62 -14.35 6.41
N HIS A 151 6.78 -15.41 6.54
CA HIS A 151 5.79 -15.49 7.61
C HIS A 151 6.41 -15.57 9.01
N LEU A 152 7.66 -16.06 9.16
CA LEU A 152 8.39 -16.05 10.40
C LEU A 152 9.00 -14.67 10.69
N LEU A 153 9.44 -13.97 9.65
CA LEU A 153 9.95 -12.61 9.78
C LEU A 153 8.83 -11.63 10.16
N PHE A 154 7.67 -11.74 9.51
CA PHE A 154 6.53 -10.88 9.84
C PHE A 154 6.04 -11.05 11.28
N LYS A 155 6.13 -12.26 11.84
CA LYS A 155 5.82 -12.52 13.27
C LYS A 155 6.77 -11.83 14.25
N LYS A 156 7.95 -11.37 13.80
CA LYS A 156 8.89 -10.64 14.65
C LYS A 156 8.44 -9.21 14.94
N ILE A 157 7.46 -8.72 14.19
CA ILE A 157 6.80 -7.44 14.46
C ILE A 157 5.40 -7.77 14.99
N GLU A 158 5.21 -7.63 16.28
CA GLU A 158 3.94 -7.89 16.94
C GLU A 158 3.27 -6.57 17.31
N VAL A 159 1.99 -6.46 16.99
CA VAL A 159 1.16 -5.30 17.33
C VAL A 159 0.03 -5.77 18.23
N LYS A 160 -0.12 -5.15 19.40
CA LYS A 160 -1.17 -5.47 20.35
C LYS A 160 -1.91 -4.22 20.78
N GLN A 161 -3.22 -4.31 20.86
CA GLN A 161 -4.02 -3.28 21.51
C GLN A 161 -3.81 -3.37 23.04
N LYS A 162 -3.52 -2.25 23.70
CA LYS A 162 -3.22 -2.20 25.15
C LYS A 162 -4.43 -2.49 26.01
N ASN A 163 -5.61 -2.03 25.57
CA ASN A 163 -6.87 -2.28 26.26
C ASN A 163 -7.88 -2.83 25.26
N GLU A 164 -8.18 -4.13 25.32
CA GLU A 164 -9.10 -4.81 24.41
C GLU A 164 -10.59 -4.52 24.71
N GLU A 165 -10.90 -3.97 25.88
CA GLU A 165 -12.27 -3.66 26.31
C GLU A 165 -12.81 -2.36 25.68
N GLU A 166 -11.92 -1.49 25.23
CA GLU A 166 -12.28 -0.22 24.62
C GLU A 166 -11.80 -0.11 23.17
N PRO A 167 -12.60 0.46 22.25
CA PRO A 167 -12.16 0.66 20.89
C PRO A 167 -11.00 1.66 20.83
N PRO A 168 -9.93 1.38 20.08
CA PRO A 168 -8.77 2.25 19.99
C PRO A 168 -9.15 3.59 19.31
N ARG A 169 -8.53 4.66 19.75
CA ARG A 169 -8.76 6.02 19.24
C ARG A 169 -7.48 6.74 18.80
N ALA A 170 -6.31 6.15 19.12
CA ALA A 170 -5.02 6.71 18.81
C ALA A 170 -3.96 5.62 18.60
N PHE A 171 -2.83 5.97 17.98
CA PHE A 171 -1.72 5.06 17.80
C PHE A 171 -1.09 4.60 19.11
N CYS A 172 -1.11 5.45 20.13
CA CYS A 172 -0.60 5.13 21.48
C CYS A 172 -1.42 4.07 22.23
N ASP A 173 -2.62 3.71 21.73
CA ASP A 173 -3.43 2.63 22.28
C ASP A 173 -2.93 1.24 21.85
N TYR A 174 -1.92 1.21 20.98
CA TYR A 174 -1.23 -0.01 20.59
C TYR A 174 0.19 -0.06 21.15
N GLU A 175 0.66 -1.27 21.36
CA GLU A 175 2.05 -1.59 21.66
C GLU A 175 2.64 -2.35 20.47
N ILE A 176 3.80 -1.90 20.01
CA ILE A 176 4.54 -2.57 18.93
C ILE A 176 5.80 -3.15 19.52
N THR A 177 5.91 -4.47 19.46
CA THR A 177 7.08 -5.21 19.93
C THR A 177 7.87 -5.71 18.72
N VAL A 178 9.16 -5.46 18.70
CA VAL A 178 10.07 -5.86 17.63
C VAL A 178 11.11 -6.83 18.17
N ASP A 179 11.04 -8.10 17.76
CA ASP A 179 12.11 -9.06 18.00
C ASP A 179 13.26 -8.78 17.02
N ARG A 180 14.37 -8.25 17.54
CA ARG A 180 15.55 -7.85 16.75
C ARG A 180 16.54 -9.00 16.51
N GLN A 181 16.27 -10.22 17.00
CA GLN A 181 17.10 -11.39 16.71
C GLN A 181 16.80 -11.91 15.31
N MET A 182 17.57 -11.46 14.32
CA MET A 182 17.39 -11.88 12.94
C MET A 182 18.12 -13.17 12.61
N PRO A 183 17.59 -14.00 11.71
CA PRO A 183 18.32 -15.12 11.11
C PRO A 183 19.57 -14.62 10.38
N GLU A 184 20.54 -15.52 10.20
CA GLU A 184 21.74 -15.24 9.41
C GLU A 184 21.37 -14.81 7.99
N GLY A 185 22.00 -13.75 7.49
CA GLY A 185 21.74 -13.16 6.17
C GLY A 185 20.45 -12.34 6.08
N VAL A 186 19.80 -12.03 7.21
CA VAL A 186 18.66 -11.13 7.25
C VAL A 186 18.99 -9.90 8.10
N GLU A 187 18.77 -8.72 7.55
CA GLU A 187 18.88 -7.43 8.23
C GLU A 187 17.51 -6.80 8.39
N LEU A 188 17.20 -6.31 9.59
CA LEU A 188 15.98 -5.52 9.84
C LEU A 188 16.30 -4.04 9.75
N LEU A 189 15.70 -3.37 8.76
CA LEU A 189 15.77 -1.93 8.57
C LEU A 189 14.46 -1.29 9.07
N GLU A 190 14.56 -0.32 9.97
CA GLU A 190 13.46 0.54 10.38
C GLU A 190 13.56 1.83 9.60
N LYS A 191 12.67 2.04 8.62
CA LYS A 191 12.66 3.18 7.71
C LYS A 191 11.81 4.34 8.25
N LEU A 192 10.89 4.05 9.21
CA LEU A 192 10.04 5.02 9.89
C LEU A 192 9.78 4.59 11.33
#